data_9c68ea9b1ac17b9ef132b4b36e67a3e6
#
_entry.id   9c68ea9b1ac17b9ef132b4b36e67a3e6
#
_cell.length_a   1.000
_cell.length_b   1.000
_cell.length_c   1.000
_cell.angle_alpha   90.00
_cell.angle_beta   90.00
_cell.angle_gamma   90.00
#
_symmetry.space_group_name_H-M   'P 1'
#
loop_
_entity.id
_entity.type
_entity.pdbx_description
1 polymer ?
#
loop_
_entity_poly.entity_id
_entity_poly.type
_entity_poly.pdbx_seq_one_letter_code
_entity_poly.pdbx_strand_id
1 'polypeptide(L)'
;KWLPVTDGGLLAVRNGVPLEKKTLEEGYDEAVYRQLLISLARDQVEKDKDADIAAYIKLEKEANAARYLDFTPRKMTEATRRILFQYDHLKSIQKRRENYHALYEGLKGIEEVELPVAQIDQKGNYVPFGFVVLVENRDEFYWYLAERGIIGEIQWILPTEYYRPGEAAQYLSDHNL
;
A
#
# COMPACT_ATOMS: atom_id res chain seq x y z
N LYS A 1 -1.38 1.62 2.34
CA LYS A 1 -1.87 2.41 3.48
C LYS A 1 -1.33 1.86 4.80
N TRP A 2 -1.01 2.73 5.75
CA TRP A 2 -0.54 2.33 7.09
C TRP A 2 -1.62 1.73 7.96
N LEU A 3 -2.84 2.17 7.77
CA LEU A 3 -3.99 1.82 8.59
C LEU A 3 -5.01 1.01 7.78
N PRO A 4 -5.71 0.06 8.40
CA PRO A 4 -6.69 -0.80 7.73
C PRO A 4 -8.02 -0.06 7.51
N VAL A 5 -7.96 1.11 6.89
CA VAL A 5 -9.12 1.96 6.64
C VAL A 5 -9.22 2.33 5.16
N THR A 6 -10.43 2.56 4.70
CA THR A 6 -10.71 2.82 3.29
C THR A 6 -10.64 4.30 2.94
N ASP A 7 -10.87 5.17 3.90
CA ASP A 7 -10.94 6.62 3.75
C ASP A 7 -10.28 7.35 4.92
N GLY A 8 -10.29 8.65 4.87
CA GLY A 8 -9.79 9.52 5.93
C GLY A 8 -8.31 9.86 5.81
N GLY A 9 -7.91 10.79 6.63
CA GLY A 9 -6.54 11.27 6.77
C GLY A 9 -6.32 11.90 8.13
N LEU A 10 -5.06 11.93 8.55
CA LEU A 10 -4.62 12.57 9.78
C LEU A 10 -3.66 13.70 9.43
N LEU A 11 -3.97 14.90 9.92
CA LEU A 11 -3.07 16.04 9.84
C LEU A 11 -2.52 16.34 11.23
N ALA A 12 -1.23 16.11 11.42
CA ALA A 12 -0.52 16.54 12.62
C ALA A 12 0.11 17.90 12.39
N VAL A 13 -0.19 18.87 13.24
CA VAL A 13 0.30 20.24 13.11
C VAL A 13 1.11 20.63 14.34
N ARG A 14 2.22 21.32 14.12
CA ARG A 14 3.04 21.85 15.20
C ARG A 14 2.28 22.91 15.97
N ASN A 15 2.41 22.93 17.29
CA ASN A 15 1.79 23.95 18.15
C ASN A 15 2.08 25.37 17.64
N GLY A 16 1.05 26.21 17.59
CA GLY A 16 1.14 27.58 17.15
C GLY A 16 0.92 27.82 15.64
N VAL A 17 0.76 26.78 14.85
CA VAL A 17 0.34 26.93 13.45
C VAL A 17 -1.17 27.06 13.39
N PRO A 18 -1.74 28.17 12.89
CA PRO A 18 -3.18 28.32 12.77
C PRO A 18 -3.73 27.37 11.70
N LEU A 19 -4.77 26.64 12.06
CA LEU A 19 -5.53 25.81 11.12
C LEU A 19 -6.91 26.43 10.90
N GLU A 20 -7.18 26.72 9.65
CA GLU A 20 -8.53 27.10 9.25
C GLU A 20 -9.42 25.85 9.22
N LYS A 21 -10.47 25.84 10.04
CA LYS A 21 -11.46 24.76 10.02
C LYS A 21 -12.38 24.95 8.82
N LYS A 22 -12.26 24.06 7.85
CA LYS A 22 -13.20 24.00 6.72
C LYS A 22 -14.37 23.07 7.06
N THR A 23 -15.55 23.45 6.63
CA THR A 23 -16.71 22.56 6.62
C THR A 23 -16.49 21.51 5.52
N LEU A 24 -16.55 20.24 5.92
CA LEU A 24 -16.42 19.12 5.01
C LEU A 24 -17.77 18.46 4.81
N GLU A 25 -18.03 17.93 3.63
CA GLU A 25 -19.17 17.08 3.34
C GLU A 25 -19.12 15.75 4.12
N GLU A 26 -20.22 15.03 4.18
CA GLU A 26 -20.26 13.72 4.82
C GLU A 26 -19.37 12.71 4.06
N GLY A 27 -18.77 11.79 4.80
CA GLY A 27 -17.65 10.98 4.33
C GLY A 27 -17.99 9.78 3.45
N TYR A 28 -19.27 9.54 3.12
CA TYR A 28 -19.63 8.42 2.26
C TYR A 28 -19.63 8.80 0.78
N ASP A 29 -19.02 7.97 -0.03
CA ASP A 29 -19.13 7.99 -1.48
C ASP A 29 -18.90 6.60 -2.09
N GLU A 30 -19.13 6.49 -3.39
CA GLU A 30 -18.96 5.26 -4.15
C GLU A 30 -17.50 4.75 -4.11
N ALA A 31 -16.53 5.65 -4.11
CA ALA A 31 -15.11 5.27 -4.05
C ALA A 31 -14.75 4.63 -2.70
N VAL A 32 -15.29 5.14 -1.59
CA VAL A 32 -15.13 4.53 -0.26
C VAL A 32 -15.73 3.13 -0.22
N TYR A 33 -16.94 2.97 -0.77
CA TYR A 33 -17.61 1.66 -0.83
C TYR A 33 -16.79 0.64 -1.65
N ARG A 34 -16.30 1.04 -2.82
CA ARG A 34 -15.44 0.18 -3.66
C ARG A 34 -14.15 -0.21 -2.94
N GLN A 35 -13.53 0.70 -2.22
CA GLN A 35 -12.34 0.38 -1.42
C GLN A 35 -12.63 -0.62 -0.30
N LEU A 36 -13.81 -0.58 0.30
CA LEU A 36 -14.23 -1.57 1.28
C LEU A 36 -14.41 -2.95 0.63
N LEU A 37 -15.06 -3.01 -0.52
CA LEU A 37 -15.24 -4.26 -1.27
C LEU A 37 -13.90 -4.90 -1.64
N ILE A 38 -12.91 -4.13 -2.09
CA ILE A 38 -11.56 -4.64 -2.36
C ILE A 38 -10.93 -5.21 -1.10
N SER A 39 -11.05 -4.51 0.03
CA SER A 39 -10.47 -4.97 1.27
C SER A 39 -11.03 -6.33 1.70
N LEU A 40 -12.33 -6.54 1.49
CA LEU A 40 -12.99 -7.83 1.73
C LEU A 40 -12.56 -8.90 0.72
N ALA A 41 -12.48 -8.54 -0.57
CA ALA A 41 -12.05 -9.47 -1.62
C ALA A 41 -10.58 -9.89 -1.42
N ARG A 42 -9.71 -8.99 -0.98
CA ARG A 42 -8.33 -9.29 -0.64
C ARG A 42 -8.22 -10.29 0.50
N ASP A 43 -8.97 -10.09 1.57
CA ASP A 43 -9.02 -11.01 2.71
C ASP A 43 -9.49 -12.42 2.28
N GLN A 44 -10.40 -12.50 1.31
CA GLN A 44 -10.85 -13.76 0.73
C GLN A 44 -9.73 -14.43 -0.08
N VAL A 45 -9.06 -13.69 -0.98
CA VAL A 45 -7.94 -14.22 -1.80
C VAL A 45 -6.78 -14.70 -0.92
N GLU A 46 -6.49 -13.99 0.17
CA GLU A 46 -5.42 -14.38 1.10
C GLU A 46 -5.75 -15.68 1.89
N LYS A 47 -7.02 -16.03 2.02
CA LYS A 47 -7.49 -17.20 2.79
C LYS A 47 -7.86 -18.40 1.93
N ASP A 48 -8.26 -18.17 0.70
CA ASP A 48 -8.77 -19.19 -0.22
C ASP A 48 -7.81 -19.36 -1.40
N LYS A 49 -7.21 -20.53 -1.49
CA LYS A 49 -6.25 -20.87 -2.57
C LYS A 49 -6.90 -21.00 -3.95
N ASP A 50 -8.20 -21.23 -3.98
CA ASP A 50 -8.97 -21.39 -5.22
C ASP A 50 -9.64 -20.06 -5.64
N ALA A 51 -9.39 -18.97 -4.91
CA ALA A 51 -9.96 -17.66 -5.24
C ALA A 51 -9.46 -17.14 -6.60
N ASP A 52 -10.34 -16.45 -7.33
CA ASP A 52 -10.02 -15.82 -8.61
C ASP A 52 -9.18 -14.54 -8.40
N ILE A 53 -7.87 -14.71 -8.38
CA ILE A 53 -6.90 -13.62 -8.20
C ILE A 53 -6.99 -12.60 -9.35
N ALA A 54 -7.27 -13.06 -10.58
CA ALA A 54 -7.37 -12.16 -11.74
C ALA A 54 -8.60 -11.23 -11.60
N ALA A 55 -9.72 -11.75 -11.13
CA ALA A 55 -10.90 -10.96 -10.82
C ALA A 55 -10.63 -9.95 -9.69
N TYR A 56 -9.89 -10.34 -8.66
CA TYR A 56 -9.47 -9.43 -7.59
C TYR A 56 -8.61 -8.28 -8.14
N ILE A 57 -7.58 -8.56 -8.92
CA ILE A 57 -6.67 -7.55 -9.49
C ILE A 57 -7.44 -6.58 -10.39
N LYS A 58 -8.39 -7.08 -11.18
CA LYS A 58 -9.26 -6.24 -12.01
C LYS A 58 -10.10 -5.30 -11.15
N LEU A 59 -10.75 -5.81 -10.12
CA LEU A 59 -11.55 -5.02 -9.18
C LEU A 59 -10.70 -3.94 -8.49
N GLU A 60 -9.48 -4.28 -8.09
CA GLU A 60 -8.56 -3.34 -7.47
C GLU A 60 -8.18 -2.19 -8.40
N LYS A 61 -7.85 -2.48 -9.65
CA LYS A 61 -7.56 -1.45 -10.67
C LYS A 61 -8.73 -0.51 -10.90
N GLU A 62 -9.95 -1.05 -11.07
CA GLU A 62 -11.16 -0.27 -11.28
C GLU A 62 -11.46 0.66 -10.09
N ALA A 63 -11.33 0.15 -8.89
CA ALA A 63 -11.59 0.93 -7.69
C ALA A 63 -10.49 1.97 -7.40
N ASN A 64 -9.24 1.68 -7.71
CA ASN A 64 -8.18 2.67 -7.62
C ASN A 64 -8.39 3.79 -8.64
N ALA A 65 -8.83 3.50 -9.86
CA ALA A 65 -9.20 4.51 -10.84
C ALA A 65 -10.35 5.40 -10.34
N ALA A 66 -11.37 4.82 -9.72
CA ALA A 66 -12.52 5.58 -9.19
C ALA A 66 -12.13 6.60 -8.11
N ARG A 67 -11.05 6.37 -7.36
CA ARG A 67 -10.57 7.31 -6.33
C ARG A 67 -10.10 8.66 -6.88
N TYR A 68 -9.76 8.73 -8.15
CA TYR A 68 -9.25 9.93 -8.80
C TYR A 68 -10.33 10.69 -9.59
N LEU A 69 -11.59 10.26 -9.54
CA LEU A 69 -12.69 10.91 -10.24
C LEU A 69 -13.30 12.07 -9.45
N ASP A 70 -13.17 12.05 -8.12
CA ASP A 70 -13.73 13.08 -7.25
C ASP A 70 -12.73 13.42 -6.13
N PHE A 71 -12.36 14.70 -6.07
CA PHE A 71 -11.46 15.25 -5.06
C PHE A 71 -12.19 16.12 -4.02
N THR A 72 -13.50 16.03 -3.93
CA THR A 72 -14.27 16.76 -2.93
C THR A 72 -13.80 16.39 -1.52
N PRO A 73 -13.34 17.36 -0.70
CA PRO A 73 -12.92 17.08 0.66
C PRO A 73 -14.09 16.64 1.52
N ARG A 74 -14.00 15.42 2.06
CA ARG A 74 -15.03 14.83 2.91
C ARG A 74 -14.52 14.48 4.30
N LYS A 75 -15.43 14.40 5.25
CA LYS A 75 -15.15 13.86 6.57
C LYS A 75 -14.79 12.37 6.44
N MET A 76 -13.99 11.91 7.35
CA MET A 76 -13.78 10.47 7.56
C MET A 76 -15.11 9.78 7.90
N THR A 77 -15.38 8.63 7.29
CA THR A 77 -16.59 7.85 7.61
C THR A 77 -16.59 7.38 9.07
N GLU A 78 -17.79 7.20 9.64
CA GLU A 78 -17.92 6.68 11.00
C GLU A 78 -17.34 5.26 11.13
N ALA A 79 -17.42 4.43 10.09
CA ALA A 79 -16.80 3.12 10.04
C ALA A 79 -15.27 3.21 10.22
N THR A 80 -14.62 4.07 9.43
CA THR A 80 -13.18 4.35 9.55
C THR A 80 -12.82 4.86 10.95
N ARG A 81 -13.61 5.78 11.49
CA ARG A 81 -13.37 6.33 12.83
C ARG A 81 -13.39 5.23 13.89
N ARG A 82 -14.38 4.35 13.88
CA ARG A 82 -14.49 3.22 14.82
C ARG A 82 -13.31 2.25 14.69
N ILE A 83 -12.91 1.91 13.46
CA ILE A 83 -11.75 1.04 13.23
C ILE A 83 -10.50 1.68 13.85
N LEU A 84 -10.24 2.95 13.61
CA LEU A 84 -9.06 3.64 14.13
C LEU A 84 -9.00 3.67 15.65
N PHE A 85 -10.13 3.84 16.34
CA PHE A 85 -10.18 3.84 17.81
C PHE A 85 -9.94 2.47 18.44
N GLN A 86 -10.24 1.39 17.70
CA GLN A 86 -10.08 0.03 18.18
C GLN A 86 -8.75 -0.62 17.71
N TYR A 87 -8.05 0.02 16.78
CA TYR A 87 -6.86 -0.54 16.15
C TYR A 87 -5.64 -0.47 17.06
N ASP A 88 -5.01 -1.61 17.30
CA ASP A 88 -3.77 -1.70 18.06
C ASP A 88 -2.56 -1.30 17.19
N HIS A 89 -2.25 -0.01 17.25
CA HIS A 89 -1.14 0.57 16.47
C HIS A 89 0.21 -0.01 16.87
N LEU A 90 0.46 -0.28 18.15
CA LEU A 90 1.74 -0.79 18.63
C LEU A 90 1.98 -2.21 18.15
N LYS A 91 0.96 -3.05 18.25
CA LYS A 91 1.02 -4.42 17.72
C LYS A 91 1.25 -4.44 16.21
N SER A 92 0.60 -3.54 15.48
CA SER A 92 0.80 -3.41 14.02
C SER A 92 2.23 -2.98 13.67
N ILE A 93 2.78 -2.01 14.38
CA ILE A 93 4.17 -1.55 14.20
C ILE A 93 5.14 -2.71 14.44
N GLN A 94 4.97 -3.43 15.52
CA GLN A 94 5.81 -4.59 15.85
C GLN A 94 5.72 -5.64 14.74
N LYS A 95 4.50 -6.00 14.33
CA LYS A 95 4.30 -7.03 13.29
C LYS A 95 4.89 -6.65 11.93
N ARG A 96 4.81 -5.37 11.53
CA ARG A 96 5.46 -4.87 10.31
C ARG A 96 6.98 -5.03 10.36
N ARG A 97 7.59 -4.73 11.50
CA ARG A 97 9.05 -4.90 11.69
C ARG A 97 9.46 -6.37 11.65
N GLU A 98 8.71 -7.23 12.33
CA GLU A 98 8.94 -8.69 12.31
C GLU A 98 8.85 -9.25 10.88
N ASN A 99 7.80 -8.87 10.14
CA ASN A 99 7.61 -9.31 8.76
C ASN A 99 8.73 -8.80 7.84
N TYR A 100 9.12 -7.54 7.97
CA TYR A 100 10.22 -6.97 7.21
C TYR A 100 11.53 -7.74 7.45
N HIS A 101 11.82 -8.01 8.71
CA HIS A 101 13.02 -8.77 9.08
C HIS A 101 12.99 -10.20 8.53
N ALA A 102 11.85 -10.89 8.64
CA ALA A 102 11.69 -12.23 8.11
C ALA A 102 11.90 -12.30 6.59
N LEU A 103 11.35 -11.33 5.85
CA LEU A 103 11.55 -11.22 4.39
C LEU A 103 13.00 -10.92 4.06
N TYR A 104 13.64 -9.98 4.76
CA TYR A 104 15.04 -9.65 4.56
C TYR A 104 15.96 -10.87 4.78
N GLU A 105 15.77 -11.59 5.89
CA GLU A 105 16.57 -12.78 6.20
C GLU A 105 16.34 -13.91 5.19
N GLY A 106 15.12 -14.05 4.69
CA GLY A 106 14.77 -15.07 3.68
C GLY A 106 15.27 -14.77 2.27
N LEU A 107 15.43 -13.49 1.92
CA LEU A 107 15.77 -13.07 0.56
C LEU A 107 17.21 -12.59 0.39
N LYS A 108 17.88 -12.20 1.48
CA LYS A 108 19.29 -11.79 1.41
C LYS A 108 20.16 -12.93 0.86
N GLY A 109 20.92 -12.64 -0.18
CA GLY A 109 21.82 -13.60 -0.81
C GLY A 109 21.19 -14.43 -1.94
N ILE A 110 19.95 -14.15 -2.33
CA ILE A 110 19.38 -14.63 -3.59
C ILE A 110 19.91 -13.71 -4.71
N GLU A 111 20.63 -14.27 -5.67
CA GLU A 111 21.31 -13.50 -6.73
C GLU A 111 20.32 -12.73 -7.62
N GLU A 112 19.15 -13.30 -7.86
CA GLU A 112 18.12 -12.72 -8.74
C GLU A 112 17.30 -11.61 -8.08
N VAL A 113 17.55 -11.34 -6.79
CA VAL A 113 16.79 -10.35 -6.01
C VAL A 113 17.73 -9.31 -5.43
N GLU A 114 17.60 -8.08 -5.86
CA GLU A 114 18.28 -6.95 -5.25
C GLU A 114 17.41 -6.34 -4.13
N LEU A 115 18.00 -6.13 -2.96
CA LEU A 115 17.38 -5.49 -1.82
C LEU A 115 17.91 -4.07 -1.66
N PRO A 116 17.22 -3.04 -2.20
CA PRO A 116 17.71 -1.66 -2.22
C PRO A 116 17.78 -1.03 -0.84
N VAL A 117 17.06 -1.58 0.13
CA VAL A 117 17.04 -1.10 1.50
C VAL A 117 17.69 -2.12 2.41
N ALA A 118 18.74 -1.70 3.09
CA ALA A 118 19.42 -2.52 4.08
C ALA A 118 18.49 -2.94 5.23
N GLN A 119 18.94 -3.93 5.98
CA GLN A 119 18.22 -4.37 7.20
C GLN A 119 17.89 -3.17 8.09
N ILE A 120 16.60 -3.02 8.44
CA ILE A 120 16.17 -1.96 9.36
C ILE A 120 16.47 -2.35 10.81
N ASP A 121 16.84 -1.37 11.63
CA ASP A 121 16.96 -1.57 13.08
C ASP A 121 15.58 -1.82 13.69
N GLN A 122 15.39 -2.99 14.30
CA GLN A 122 14.14 -3.38 14.95
C GLN A 122 13.78 -2.50 16.16
N LYS A 123 14.78 -1.88 16.78
CA LYS A 123 14.61 -0.99 17.93
C LYS A 123 14.48 0.48 17.54
N GLY A 124 14.73 0.79 16.27
CA GLY A 124 14.66 2.16 15.74
C GLY A 124 13.23 2.70 15.65
N ASN A 125 13.12 3.99 15.37
CA ASN A 125 11.83 4.68 15.17
C ASN A 125 11.24 4.44 13.77
N TYR A 126 11.89 3.62 12.96
CA TYR A 126 11.43 3.32 11.60
C TYR A 126 10.35 2.22 11.61
N VAL A 127 9.30 2.46 10.86
CA VAL A 127 8.23 1.48 10.62
C VAL A 127 8.08 1.30 9.12
N PRO A 128 8.35 0.11 8.56
CA PRO A 128 8.30 -0.10 7.11
C PRO A 128 6.87 0.01 6.58
N PHE A 129 6.70 0.73 5.48
CA PHE A 129 5.45 0.76 4.73
C PHE A 129 5.26 -0.52 3.92
N GLY A 130 6.30 -0.96 3.24
CA GLY A 130 6.39 -2.17 2.46
C GLY A 130 7.79 -2.75 2.50
N PHE A 131 7.98 -3.89 1.88
CA PHE A 131 9.26 -4.51 1.63
C PHE A 131 9.51 -4.43 0.11
N VAL A 132 10.57 -3.75 -0.30
CA VAL A 132 10.88 -3.51 -1.71
C VAL A 132 11.91 -4.52 -2.18
N VAL A 133 11.65 -5.14 -3.32
CA VAL A 133 12.60 -5.97 -4.07
C VAL A 133 12.76 -5.39 -5.47
N LEU A 134 13.96 -5.51 -6.04
CA LEU A 134 14.21 -5.22 -7.44
C LEU A 134 14.55 -6.52 -8.15
N VAL A 135 13.90 -6.77 -9.28
CA VAL A 135 14.06 -7.99 -10.08
C VAL A 135 14.04 -7.63 -11.56
N GLU A 136 14.84 -8.35 -12.36
CA GLU A 136 14.96 -8.12 -13.80
C GLU A 136 13.64 -8.28 -14.56
N ASN A 137 12.89 -9.34 -14.28
CA ASN A 137 11.62 -9.66 -14.94
C ASN A 137 10.44 -9.38 -14.01
N ARG A 138 10.29 -8.13 -13.56
CA ARG A 138 9.30 -7.72 -12.57
C ARG A 138 7.88 -8.20 -12.85
N ASP A 139 7.40 -8.03 -14.08
CA ASP A 139 6.02 -8.35 -14.42
C ASP A 139 5.76 -9.87 -14.39
N GLU A 140 6.72 -10.67 -14.83
CA GLU A 140 6.67 -12.14 -14.75
C GLU A 140 6.72 -12.58 -13.28
N PHE A 141 7.60 -11.99 -12.49
CA PHE A 141 7.71 -12.27 -11.06
C PHE A 141 6.45 -11.86 -10.29
N TYR A 142 5.83 -10.73 -10.63
CA TYR A 142 4.55 -10.31 -10.06
C TYR A 142 3.47 -11.39 -10.26
N TRP A 143 3.31 -11.90 -11.49
CA TRP A 143 2.32 -12.95 -11.77
C TRP A 143 2.68 -14.29 -11.12
N TYR A 144 3.96 -14.65 -11.09
CA TYR A 144 4.44 -15.82 -10.36
C TYR A 144 4.07 -15.79 -8.87
N LEU A 145 4.21 -14.65 -8.22
CA LEU A 145 3.81 -14.45 -6.82
C LEU A 145 2.29 -14.46 -6.66
N ALA A 146 1.57 -13.78 -7.55
CA ALA A 146 0.12 -13.68 -7.51
C ALA A 146 -0.55 -15.07 -7.61
N GLU A 147 -0.09 -15.92 -8.51
CA GLU A 147 -0.55 -17.32 -8.63
C GLU A 147 -0.33 -18.15 -7.35
N ARG A 148 0.54 -17.70 -6.47
CA ARG A 148 0.83 -18.32 -5.16
C ARG A 148 0.17 -17.59 -3.99
N GLY A 149 -0.77 -16.68 -4.28
CA GLY A 149 -1.50 -15.91 -3.27
C GLY A 149 -0.70 -14.75 -2.66
N ILE A 150 0.46 -14.41 -3.22
CA ILE A 150 1.28 -13.27 -2.78
C ILE A 150 1.03 -12.11 -3.73
N ILE A 151 0.30 -11.10 -3.25
CA ILE A 151 -0.04 -9.93 -4.05
C ILE A 151 0.95 -8.81 -3.74
N GLY A 152 1.84 -8.56 -4.70
CA GLY A 152 2.75 -7.43 -4.69
C GLY A 152 2.07 -6.14 -5.17
N GLU A 153 2.73 -5.02 -5.03
CA GLU A 153 2.30 -3.72 -5.53
C GLU A 153 3.45 -3.08 -6.32
N ILE A 154 3.26 -2.95 -7.64
CA ILE A 154 4.20 -2.23 -8.48
C ILE A 154 4.01 -0.73 -8.20
N GLN A 155 5.03 -0.11 -7.61
CA GLN A 155 4.98 1.30 -7.21
C GLN A 155 5.69 2.18 -8.24
N TRP A 156 5.08 3.34 -8.51
CA TRP A 156 5.77 4.48 -9.10
C TRP A 156 6.27 4.26 -10.53
N ILE A 157 5.39 3.70 -11.37
CA ILE A 157 5.60 3.72 -12.81
C ILE A 157 5.75 5.17 -13.25
N LEU A 158 6.90 5.51 -13.82
CA LEU A 158 7.19 6.87 -14.23
C LEU A 158 6.43 7.24 -15.50
N PRO A 159 5.73 8.38 -15.53
CA PRO A 159 5.02 8.86 -16.72
C PRO A 159 6.03 9.44 -17.73
N THR A 160 6.71 8.58 -18.46
CA THR A 160 7.74 8.95 -19.44
C THR A 160 7.21 9.82 -20.60
N GLU A 161 5.90 9.93 -20.73
CA GLU A 161 5.24 10.84 -21.69
C GLU A 161 5.49 12.31 -21.37
N TYR A 162 5.70 12.67 -20.11
CA TYR A 162 5.79 14.05 -19.64
C TYR A 162 7.20 14.51 -19.28
N TYR A 163 8.11 13.58 -19.00
CA TYR A 163 9.50 13.90 -18.68
C TYR A 163 10.44 12.71 -18.93
N ARG A 164 11.72 13.00 -19.04
CA ARG A 164 12.76 11.97 -19.14
C ARG A 164 13.37 11.76 -17.76
N PRO A 165 13.12 10.64 -17.10
CA PRO A 165 13.75 10.33 -15.82
C PRO A 165 15.25 10.12 -15.99
N GLY A 166 16.01 10.33 -14.92
CA GLY A 166 17.40 9.88 -14.86
C GLY A 166 17.48 8.35 -14.85
N GLU A 167 18.64 7.81 -15.22
CA GLU A 167 18.85 6.34 -15.33
C GLU A 167 18.48 5.58 -14.07
N ALA A 168 18.86 6.08 -12.87
CA ALA A 168 18.53 5.43 -11.60
C ALA A 168 17.01 5.40 -11.33
N ALA A 169 16.29 6.47 -11.67
CA ALA A 169 14.85 6.52 -11.48
C ALA A 169 14.13 5.58 -12.46
N GLN A 170 14.62 5.48 -13.70
CA GLN A 170 14.10 4.52 -14.68
C GLN A 170 14.34 3.10 -14.21
N TYR A 171 15.55 2.77 -13.77
CA TYR A 171 15.88 1.46 -13.24
C TYR A 171 14.94 1.05 -12.10
N LEU A 172 14.75 1.92 -11.11
CA LEU A 172 13.82 1.67 -10.01
C LEU A 172 12.37 1.47 -10.48
N SER A 173 11.92 2.27 -11.44
CA SER A 173 10.57 2.14 -12.01
C SER A 173 10.34 0.81 -12.71
N ASP A 174 11.35 0.30 -13.40
CA ASP A 174 11.22 -0.89 -14.23
C ASP A 174 11.36 -2.20 -13.42
N HIS A 175 12.04 -2.17 -12.28
CA HIS A 175 12.43 -3.37 -11.53
C HIS A 175 11.74 -3.50 -10.16
N ASN A 176 11.13 -2.44 -9.60
CA ASN A 176 10.56 -2.50 -8.25
C ASN A 176 9.27 -3.32 -8.15
N LEU A 177 9.15 -4.06 -7.07
CA LEU A 177 7.97 -4.79 -6.62
C LEU A 177 7.85 -4.74 -5.09
#